data_0e64048f1df16207603feb3c94672fb1
#
_entry.id   0e64048f1df16207603feb3c94672fb1
#
_cell.length_a   1.000
_cell.length_b   1.000
_cell.length_c   1.000
_cell.angle_alpha   90.00
_cell.angle_beta   90.00
_cell.angle_gamma   90.00
#
_symmetry.space_group_name_H-M   'P 1'
#
loop_
_entity.id
_entity.type
_entity.pdbx_description
1 polymer ?
#
loop_
_entity_poly.entity_id
_entity_poly.type
_entity_poly.pdbx_seq_one_letter_code
_entity_poly.pdbx_strand_id
1 'polypeptide(L)'
;ISYVVFDIEPTSDDMLEIEKKAKTMGEEFAAAEDIRAFVRKNMGAVATAYVSAAQLSEEEQVMLNGEQYGPVLKSNEWVMSRAIDTKMAPDSLGLSLIVLDATQNELADSLYTALQAGADFAEAARTHSGYAASAQMGGEIGVVPFAALTPELAEPLATAKKGDIVKVTVSGVTQLIKVTRTDAAKKHVLIGSISIPVEASSATRRDVHNVASIFSVDGKGSLDKFNAAASAAAVTPRIARIAQGERSISGLENSREVARWAYGAKEQEISEIFNLGDAY
;
A
#
# COMPACT_ATOMS: atom_id res chain seq x y z
N ILE A 1 24.93 -25.24 -13.95
CA ILE A 1 25.63 -25.00 -12.69
C ILE A 1 25.01 -25.83 -11.57
N SER A 2 25.81 -26.21 -10.57
CA SER A 2 25.33 -26.69 -9.27
C SER A 2 25.41 -25.56 -8.26
N TYR A 3 24.40 -25.39 -7.44
CA TYR A 3 24.35 -24.33 -6.44
C TYR A 3 23.62 -24.79 -5.17
N VAL A 4 23.86 -24.12 -4.06
CA VAL A 4 23.11 -24.22 -2.82
C VAL A 4 22.51 -22.86 -2.48
N VAL A 5 21.47 -22.86 -1.69
CA VAL A 5 20.81 -21.64 -1.21
C VAL A 5 20.82 -21.70 0.32
N PHE A 6 21.20 -20.61 0.94
CA PHE A 6 21.11 -20.38 2.36
C PHE A 6 20.00 -19.36 2.60
N ASP A 7 18.80 -19.84 2.82
CA ASP A 7 17.63 -19.00 3.04
C ASP A 7 17.78 -18.19 4.34
N ILE A 8 17.41 -16.94 4.31
CA ILE A 8 17.45 -16.02 5.47
C ILE A 8 16.03 -15.90 6.01
N GLU A 9 15.68 -16.78 6.93
CA GLU A 9 14.38 -16.78 7.58
C GLU A 9 14.47 -16.20 8.99
N PRO A 10 13.42 -15.51 9.49
CA PRO A 10 13.36 -15.07 10.87
C PRO A 10 13.43 -16.25 11.85
N THR A 11 14.29 -16.16 12.85
CA THR A 11 14.34 -17.15 13.94
C THR A 11 13.17 -16.95 14.91
N SER A 12 12.97 -17.91 15.80
CA SER A 12 11.99 -17.78 16.90
C SER A 12 12.28 -16.56 17.78
N ASP A 13 13.56 -16.24 18.00
CA ASP A 13 13.95 -15.06 18.77
C ASP A 13 13.61 -13.76 18.02
N ASP A 14 13.88 -13.71 16.71
CA ASP A 14 13.47 -12.58 15.86
C ASP A 14 11.96 -12.36 15.93
N MET A 15 11.17 -13.44 15.81
CA MET A 15 9.71 -13.36 15.88
C MET A 15 9.24 -12.83 17.23
N LEU A 16 9.84 -13.26 18.35
CA LEU A 16 9.50 -12.78 19.69
C LEU A 16 9.86 -11.30 19.89
N GLU A 17 11.01 -10.87 19.37
CA GLU A 17 11.42 -9.45 19.45
C GLU A 17 10.49 -8.56 18.63
N ILE A 18 10.11 -9.01 17.42
CA ILE A 18 9.20 -8.25 16.56
C ILE A 18 7.79 -8.21 17.16
N GLU A 19 7.30 -9.32 17.73
CA GLU A 19 6.02 -9.34 18.44
C GLU A 19 6.01 -8.35 19.62
N LYS A 20 7.07 -8.34 20.43
CA LYS A 20 7.21 -7.40 21.54
C LYS A 20 7.21 -5.95 21.04
N LYS A 21 7.95 -5.67 19.97
CA LYS A 21 7.96 -4.35 19.32
C LYS A 21 6.57 -3.96 18.84
N ALA A 22 5.84 -4.89 18.20
CA ALA A 22 4.49 -4.64 17.72
C ALA A 22 3.51 -4.35 18.86
N LYS A 23 3.58 -5.08 19.98
CA LYS A 23 2.75 -4.84 21.17
C LYS A 23 3.03 -3.46 21.77
N THR A 24 4.31 -3.10 21.98
CA THR A 24 4.69 -1.78 22.49
C THR A 24 4.23 -0.67 21.55
N MET A 25 4.43 -0.82 20.24
CA MET A 25 3.94 0.13 19.24
C MET A 25 2.41 0.25 19.28
N GLY A 26 1.70 -0.86 19.50
CA GLY A 26 0.25 -0.87 19.63
C GLY A 26 -0.24 -0.09 20.85
N GLU A 27 0.43 -0.23 22.00
CA GLU A 27 0.11 0.54 23.21
C GLU A 27 0.34 2.05 23.00
N GLU A 28 1.47 2.41 22.39
CA GLU A 28 1.77 3.81 22.05
C GLU A 28 0.77 4.36 21.04
N PHE A 29 0.39 3.57 20.04
CA PHE A 29 -0.58 3.97 19.02
C PHE A 29 -1.97 4.15 19.62
N ALA A 30 -2.39 3.27 20.53
CA ALA A 30 -3.66 3.39 21.25
C ALA A 30 -3.74 4.69 22.07
N ALA A 31 -2.62 5.10 22.69
CA ALA A 31 -2.51 6.30 23.49
C ALA A 31 -2.28 7.59 22.67
N ALA A 32 -2.00 7.49 21.38
CA ALA A 32 -1.69 8.65 20.55
C ALA A 32 -2.91 9.57 20.38
N GLU A 33 -2.76 10.85 20.72
CA GLU A 33 -3.79 11.88 20.53
C GLU A 33 -3.90 12.27 19.05
N ASP A 34 -2.77 12.53 18.39
CA ASP A 34 -2.72 12.79 16.95
C ASP A 34 -2.36 11.50 16.19
N ILE A 35 -3.41 10.75 15.81
CA ILE A 35 -3.28 9.48 15.08
C ILE A 35 -2.54 9.67 13.75
N ARG A 36 -2.83 10.75 13.02
CA ARG A 36 -2.23 11.02 11.69
C ARG A 36 -0.73 11.30 11.82
N ALA A 37 -0.33 12.12 12.78
CA ALA A 37 1.08 12.40 13.04
C ALA A 37 1.82 11.13 13.51
N PHE A 38 1.21 10.33 14.38
CA PHE A 38 1.79 9.08 14.86
C PHE A 38 2.02 8.08 13.73
N VAL A 39 1.03 7.88 12.86
CA VAL A 39 1.12 6.99 11.69
C VAL A 39 2.27 7.43 10.77
N ARG A 40 2.35 8.73 10.44
CA ARG A 40 3.43 9.27 9.60
C ARG A 40 4.82 9.11 10.23
N LYS A 41 4.95 9.39 11.52
CA LYS A 41 6.21 9.22 12.28
C LYS A 41 6.72 7.78 12.22
N ASN A 42 5.82 6.81 12.24
CA ASN A 42 6.13 5.38 12.21
C ASN A 42 6.05 4.77 10.80
N MET A 43 6.18 5.59 9.75
CA MET A 43 6.17 5.16 8.34
C MET A 43 4.91 4.38 7.94
N GLY A 44 3.81 4.59 8.66
CA GLY A 44 2.53 3.98 8.35
C GLY A 44 1.80 4.69 7.21
N ALA A 45 0.69 4.11 6.78
CA ALA A 45 -0.15 4.60 5.70
C ALA A 45 -1.42 5.27 6.24
N VAL A 46 -1.76 6.42 5.67
CA VAL A 46 -3.07 7.04 5.86
C VAL A 46 -3.91 6.75 4.62
N ALA A 47 -5.09 6.20 4.82
CA ALA A 47 -6.02 5.94 3.72
C ALA A 47 -6.31 7.24 2.94
N THR A 48 -6.44 7.11 1.63
CA THR A 48 -6.73 8.24 0.73
C THR A 48 -8.23 8.48 0.57
N ALA A 49 -9.06 7.59 1.13
CA ALA A 49 -10.52 7.67 1.06
C ALA A 49 -11.16 7.04 2.31
N TYR A 50 -12.42 7.39 2.55
CA TYR A 50 -13.21 6.79 3.62
C TYR A 50 -13.69 5.39 3.23
N VAL A 51 -13.67 4.48 4.18
CA VAL A 51 -14.16 3.10 4.06
C VAL A 51 -15.49 2.97 4.78
N SER A 52 -16.49 2.36 4.15
CA SER A 52 -17.79 2.13 4.80
C SER A 52 -17.70 0.99 5.81
N ALA A 53 -18.59 1.00 6.81
CA ALA A 53 -18.68 -0.06 7.80
C ALA A 53 -18.88 -1.46 7.17
N ALA A 54 -19.54 -1.53 6.01
CA ALA A 54 -19.79 -2.78 5.30
C ALA A 54 -18.54 -3.38 4.61
N GLN A 55 -17.49 -2.57 4.42
CA GLN A 55 -16.22 -2.98 3.82
C GLN A 55 -15.18 -3.45 4.86
N LEU A 56 -15.44 -3.20 6.14
CA LEU A 56 -14.60 -3.65 7.25
C LEU A 56 -14.96 -5.09 7.63
N SER A 57 -13.95 -5.89 7.96
CA SER A 57 -14.16 -7.18 8.62
C SER A 57 -14.80 -6.98 10.00
N GLU A 58 -15.37 -8.03 10.57
CA GLU A 58 -15.95 -7.98 11.93
C GLU A 58 -14.94 -7.48 12.97
N GLU A 59 -13.70 -7.92 12.88
CA GLU A 59 -12.62 -7.51 13.77
C GLU A 59 -12.23 -6.04 13.60
N GLU A 60 -12.26 -5.52 12.37
CA GLU A 60 -11.92 -4.14 12.04
C GLU A 60 -13.02 -3.15 12.42
N GLN A 61 -14.27 -3.62 12.63
CA GLN A 61 -15.39 -2.77 13.01
C GLN A 61 -15.22 -2.08 14.38
N VAL A 62 -14.30 -2.54 15.22
CA VAL A 62 -13.94 -1.85 16.47
C VAL A 62 -13.51 -0.40 16.22
N MET A 63 -12.91 -0.12 15.06
CA MET A 63 -12.51 1.23 14.67
C MET A 63 -13.70 2.19 14.51
N LEU A 64 -14.89 1.68 14.24
CA LEU A 64 -16.11 2.49 14.17
C LEU A 64 -16.47 3.11 15.54
N ASN A 65 -16.00 2.51 16.63
CA ASN A 65 -16.20 2.99 18.00
C ASN A 65 -15.00 3.80 18.52
N GLY A 66 -14.00 4.05 17.66
CA GLY A 66 -12.77 4.77 18.02
C GLY A 66 -11.70 3.87 18.66
N GLU A 67 -11.93 2.56 18.72
CA GLU A 67 -10.97 1.60 19.25
C GLU A 67 -9.90 1.26 18.21
N GLN A 68 -8.77 0.74 18.68
CA GLN A 68 -7.70 0.25 17.81
C GLN A 68 -7.99 -1.19 17.37
N TYR A 69 -7.79 -1.45 16.09
CA TYR A 69 -7.64 -2.78 15.55
C TYR A 69 -6.18 -3.22 15.62
N GLY A 70 -5.92 -4.42 16.13
CA GLY A 70 -4.57 -4.96 16.26
C GLY A 70 -3.79 -4.41 17.48
N PRO A 71 -2.48 -4.74 17.58
CA PRO A 71 -1.66 -5.45 16.59
C PRO A 71 -2.06 -6.91 16.38
N VAL A 72 -2.20 -7.31 15.13
CA VAL A 72 -2.45 -8.69 14.72
C VAL A 72 -1.46 -9.12 13.64
N LEU A 73 -1.06 -10.38 13.66
CA LEU A 73 -0.18 -10.94 12.64
C LEU A 73 -1.01 -11.37 11.42
N LYS A 74 -0.78 -10.72 10.28
CA LYS A 74 -1.41 -11.03 8.98
C LYS A 74 -0.34 -11.07 7.90
N SER A 75 -0.30 -12.14 7.10
CA SER A 75 0.60 -12.26 5.93
C SER A 75 2.06 -11.89 6.22
N ASN A 76 2.58 -12.37 7.35
CA ASN A 76 3.94 -12.11 7.81
C ASN A 76 4.25 -10.65 8.20
N GLU A 77 3.21 -9.87 8.56
CA GLU A 77 3.33 -8.52 9.09
C GLU A 77 2.43 -8.36 10.33
N TRP A 78 2.90 -7.63 11.33
CA TRP A 78 2.07 -7.15 12.42
C TRP A 78 1.36 -5.88 11.98
N VAL A 79 0.04 -5.93 11.88
CA VAL A 79 -0.80 -4.82 11.42
C VAL A 79 -1.60 -4.25 12.57
N MET A 80 -1.66 -2.93 12.65
CA MET A 80 -2.52 -2.19 13.56
C MET A 80 -3.13 -0.98 12.87
N SER A 81 -4.37 -0.66 13.20
CA SER A 81 -5.11 0.42 12.54
C SER A 81 -6.02 1.15 13.50
N ARG A 82 -6.24 2.45 13.26
CA ARG A 82 -7.20 3.29 13.98
C ARG A 82 -7.94 4.22 13.01
N ALA A 83 -9.17 4.57 13.38
CA ALA A 83 -9.89 5.61 12.68
C ALA A 83 -9.26 6.98 12.99
N ILE A 84 -8.82 7.68 11.95
CA ILE A 84 -8.34 9.08 12.03
C ILE A 84 -9.53 10.02 12.08
N ASP A 85 -10.59 9.68 11.36
CA ASP A 85 -11.83 10.43 11.27
C ASP A 85 -13.01 9.49 11.00
N THR A 86 -14.19 9.90 11.42
CA THR A 86 -15.42 9.13 11.24
C THR A 86 -16.53 10.05 10.75
N LYS A 87 -17.23 9.64 9.69
CA LYS A 87 -18.32 10.42 9.10
C LYS A 87 -19.58 9.58 8.91
N MET A 88 -20.72 10.22 9.10
CA MET A 88 -22.00 9.71 8.60
C MET A 88 -22.17 10.20 7.16
N ALA A 89 -22.15 9.30 6.19
CA ALA A 89 -22.22 9.62 4.78
C ALA A 89 -22.98 8.55 4.00
N PRO A 90 -23.56 8.86 2.84
CA PRO A 90 -24.17 7.85 1.97
C PRO A 90 -23.09 6.92 1.40
N ASP A 91 -23.41 5.65 1.13
CA ASP A 91 -22.49 4.73 0.47
C ASP A 91 -22.18 5.17 -0.97
N SER A 92 -23.14 5.83 -1.62
CA SER A 92 -22.96 6.38 -2.96
C SER A 92 -23.77 7.67 -3.18
N LEU A 93 -23.30 8.47 -4.12
CA LEU A 93 -23.92 9.72 -4.54
C LEU A 93 -24.07 9.76 -6.06
N GLY A 94 -25.22 10.19 -6.54
CA GLY A 94 -25.36 10.62 -7.92
C GLY A 94 -24.85 12.05 -8.05
N LEU A 95 -23.91 12.30 -8.94
CA LEU A 95 -23.24 13.59 -9.05
C LEU A 95 -23.25 14.13 -10.48
N SER A 96 -23.31 15.47 -10.58
CA SER A 96 -22.94 16.21 -11.77
C SER A 96 -21.83 17.20 -11.42
N LEU A 97 -20.91 17.46 -12.35
CA LEU A 97 -19.65 18.15 -12.10
C LEU A 97 -19.37 19.22 -13.15
N ILE A 98 -18.97 20.40 -12.69
CA ILE A 98 -18.32 21.45 -13.48
C ILE A 98 -16.92 21.63 -12.94
N VAL A 99 -15.92 21.54 -13.79
CA VAL A 99 -14.50 21.72 -13.44
C VAL A 99 -13.99 23.02 -14.03
N LEU A 100 -13.40 23.86 -13.20
CA LEU A 100 -12.84 25.16 -13.56
C LEU A 100 -11.39 25.22 -13.11
N ASP A 101 -10.51 25.72 -13.95
CA ASP A 101 -9.09 25.85 -13.61
C ASP A 101 -8.80 27.04 -12.66
N ALA A 102 -7.57 27.12 -12.18
CA ALA A 102 -7.16 28.12 -11.20
C ALA A 102 -7.27 29.57 -11.70
N THR A 103 -7.36 29.81 -13.03
CA THR A 103 -7.50 31.15 -13.61
C THR A 103 -8.96 31.60 -13.65
N GLN A 104 -9.91 30.71 -13.39
CA GLN A 104 -11.35 30.92 -13.52
C GLN A 104 -12.06 31.10 -12.16
N ASN A 105 -11.36 31.50 -11.11
CA ASN A 105 -11.95 31.62 -9.76
C ASN A 105 -13.13 32.59 -9.68
N GLU A 106 -13.05 33.75 -10.34
CA GLU A 106 -14.16 34.72 -10.37
C GLU A 106 -15.39 34.15 -11.11
N LEU A 107 -15.15 33.41 -12.20
CA LEU A 107 -16.21 32.70 -12.91
C LEU A 107 -16.81 31.59 -12.02
N ALA A 108 -16.00 30.86 -11.27
CA ALA A 108 -16.47 29.84 -10.36
C ALA A 108 -17.41 30.41 -9.28
N ASP A 109 -17.07 31.57 -8.71
CA ASP A 109 -17.90 32.24 -7.71
C ASP A 109 -19.21 32.75 -8.29
N SER A 110 -19.16 33.36 -9.49
CA SER A 110 -20.31 33.80 -10.21
C SER A 110 -21.26 32.68 -10.59
N LEU A 111 -20.71 31.57 -11.15
CA LEU A 111 -21.47 30.38 -11.49
C LEU A 111 -22.09 29.72 -10.26
N TYR A 112 -21.31 29.58 -9.18
CA TYR A 112 -21.82 29.01 -7.93
C TYR A 112 -23.02 29.79 -7.41
N THR A 113 -22.93 31.11 -7.40
CA THR A 113 -24.03 32.00 -6.98
C THR A 113 -25.26 31.87 -7.89
N ALA A 114 -25.07 31.84 -9.21
CA ALA A 114 -26.15 31.67 -10.17
C ALA A 114 -26.84 30.31 -10.04
N LEU A 115 -26.03 29.23 -9.85
CA LEU A 115 -26.55 27.88 -9.67
C LEU A 115 -27.33 27.72 -8.36
N GLN A 116 -26.87 28.35 -7.28
CA GLN A 116 -27.62 28.43 -6.02
C GLN A 116 -28.95 29.18 -6.17
N ALA A 117 -29.01 30.16 -7.07
CA ALA A 117 -30.23 30.90 -7.42
C ALA A 117 -31.15 30.13 -8.39
N GLY A 118 -30.78 28.93 -8.82
CA GLY A 118 -31.58 28.05 -9.66
C GLY A 118 -31.25 28.07 -11.14
N ALA A 119 -30.11 28.60 -11.57
CA ALA A 119 -29.65 28.51 -12.96
C ALA A 119 -29.48 27.02 -13.37
N ASP A 120 -29.58 26.77 -14.69
CA ASP A 120 -29.49 25.44 -15.26
C ASP A 120 -28.04 24.92 -15.17
N PHE A 121 -27.86 23.86 -14.36
CA PHE A 121 -26.56 23.25 -14.14
C PHE A 121 -26.02 22.60 -15.41
N ALA A 122 -26.88 21.98 -16.21
CA ALA A 122 -26.45 21.27 -17.41
C ALA A 122 -25.98 22.25 -18.50
N GLU A 123 -26.63 23.40 -18.64
CA GLU A 123 -26.20 24.45 -19.54
C GLU A 123 -24.88 25.08 -19.09
N ALA A 124 -24.74 25.37 -17.80
CA ALA A 124 -23.50 25.87 -17.22
C ALA A 124 -22.34 24.87 -17.42
N ALA A 125 -22.60 23.57 -17.27
CA ALA A 125 -21.59 22.52 -17.48
C ALA A 125 -21.13 22.47 -18.94
N ARG A 126 -22.07 22.52 -19.91
CA ARG A 126 -21.72 22.49 -21.33
C ARG A 126 -20.90 23.71 -21.76
N THR A 127 -21.20 24.87 -21.17
CA THR A 127 -20.57 26.12 -21.54
C THR A 127 -19.22 26.35 -20.89
N HIS A 128 -19.05 25.93 -19.64
CA HIS A 128 -17.92 26.38 -18.81
C HIS A 128 -17.03 25.27 -18.27
N SER A 129 -17.47 23.99 -18.28
CA SER A 129 -16.67 22.93 -17.68
C SER A 129 -15.46 22.56 -18.53
N GLY A 130 -14.29 22.60 -17.92
CA GLY A 130 -13.04 22.10 -18.54
C GLY A 130 -12.97 20.57 -18.66
N TYR A 131 -13.88 19.83 -18.01
CA TYR A 131 -13.94 18.37 -18.13
C TYR A 131 -14.90 17.97 -19.27
N ALA A 132 -14.35 17.89 -20.47
CA ALA A 132 -15.12 17.71 -21.71
C ALA A 132 -16.03 16.46 -21.71
N ALA A 133 -15.61 15.37 -21.08
CA ALA A 133 -16.37 14.12 -21.04
C ALA A 133 -17.73 14.30 -20.34
N SER A 134 -17.79 15.00 -19.20
CA SER A 134 -19.05 15.27 -18.51
C SER A 134 -19.76 16.50 -19.04
N ALA A 135 -19.02 17.50 -19.53
CA ALA A 135 -19.60 18.74 -20.09
C ALA A 135 -20.65 18.45 -21.17
N GLN A 136 -20.35 17.55 -22.11
CA GLN A 136 -21.27 17.17 -23.19
C GLN A 136 -22.56 16.50 -22.65
N MET A 137 -22.50 15.85 -21.51
CA MET A 137 -23.64 15.22 -20.80
C MET A 137 -24.29 16.19 -19.79
N GLY A 138 -24.04 17.50 -19.87
CA GLY A 138 -24.58 18.47 -18.92
C GLY A 138 -23.95 18.32 -17.52
N GLY A 139 -22.71 17.85 -17.45
CA GLY A 139 -21.97 17.65 -16.22
C GLY A 139 -22.19 16.28 -15.55
N GLU A 140 -23.11 15.47 -16.03
CA GLU A 140 -23.43 14.18 -15.38
C GLU A 140 -22.22 13.23 -15.37
N ILE A 141 -21.86 12.73 -14.18
CA ILE A 141 -20.80 11.73 -13.98
C ILE A 141 -21.34 10.41 -13.41
N GLY A 142 -22.67 10.36 -13.18
CA GLY A 142 -23.35 9.15 -12.70
C GLY A 142 -23.22 8.92 -11.20
N VAL A 143 -23.27 7.65 -10.78
CA VAL A 143 -23.20 7.26 -9.37
C VAL A 143 -21.75 7.04 -8.98
N VAL A 144 -21.31 7.76 -7.96
CA VAL A 144 -19.94 7.71 -7.42
C VAL A 144 -20.01 7.09 -6.01
N PRO A 145 -19.27 6.00 -5.73
CA PRO A 145 -19.12 5.51 -4.37
C PRO A 145 -18.46 6.57 -3.47
N PHE A 146 -18.96 6.73 -2.24
CA PHE A 146 -18.36 7.68 -1.30
C PHE A 146 -16.89 7.35 -1.02
N ALA A 147 -16.54 6.07 -0.97
CA ALA A 147 -15.18 5.56 -0.83
C ALA A 147 -14.24 5.90 -2.00
N ALA A 148 -14.75 6.39 -3.13
CA ALA A 148 -13.94 6.86 -4.26
C ALA A 148 -13.60 8.36 -4.18
N LEU A 149 -14.18 9.07 -3.20
CA LEU A 149 -13.93 10.50 -2.99
C LEU A 149 -12.67 10.70 -2.15
N THR A 150 -11.84 11.67 -2.53
CA THR A 150 -10.76 12.12 -1.65
C THR A 150 -11.34 12.79 -0.40
N PRO A 151 -10.61 12.85 0.72
CA PRO A 151 -11.12 13.49 1.94
C PRO A 151 -11.64 14.91 1.74
N GLU A 152 -11.01 15.69 0.87
CA GLU A 152 -11.39 17.08 0.56
C GLU A 152 -12.77 17.15 -0.13
N LEU A 153 -13.09 16.18 -0.99
CA LEU A 153 -14.39 16.07 -1.66
C LEU A 153 -15.43 15.41 -0.74
N ALA A 154 -15.01 14.42 0.04
CA ALA A 154 -15.87 13.69 0.95
C ALA A 154 -16.42 14.60 2.08
N GLU A 155 -15.60 15.54 2.57
CA GLU A 155 -15.97 16.44 3.66
C GLU A 155 -17.30 17.16 3.42
N PRO A 156 -17.47 17.97 2.35
CA PRO A 156 -18.70 18.68 2.09
C PRO A 156 -19.82 17.79 1.53
N LEU A 157 -19.50 16.66 0.91
CA LEU A 157 -20.50 15.76 0.30
C LEU A 157 -21.10 14.77 1.29
N ALA A 158 -20.49 14.55 2.46
CA ALA A 158 -20.99 13.60 3.47
C ALA A 158 -22.42 13.94 3.95
N THR A 159 -22.75 15.22 4.07
CA THR A 159 -24.05 15.70 4.55
C THR A 159 -24.91 16.31 3.47
N ALA A 160 -24.42 16.36 2.25
CA ALA A 160 -25.14 16.98 1.14
C ALA A 160 -26.39 16.18 0.74
N LYS A 161 -27.43 16.89 0.37
CA LYS A 161 -28.74 16.34 0.01
C LYS A 161 -28.95 16.45 -1.49
N LYS A 162 -29.88 15.67 -2.01
CA LYS A 162 -30.31 15.80 -3.40
C LYS A 162 -30.73 17.24 -3.71
N GLY A 163 -30.12 17.83 -4.73
CA GLY A 163 -30.33 19.21 -5.17
C GLY A 163 -29.25 20.17 -4.70
N ASP A 164 -28.50 19.83 -3.65
CA ASP A 164 -27.42 20.68 -3.16
C ASP A 164 -26.30 20.83 -4.20
N ILE A 165 -25.71 22.03 -4.20
CA ILE A 165 -24.55 22.36 -5.02
C ILE A 165 -23.42 22.73 -4.07
N VAL A 166 -22.32 22.02 -4.20
CA VAL A 166 -21.12 22.16 -3.37
C VAL A 166 -19.99 22.72 -4.23
N LYS A 167 -19.24 23.69 -3.69
CA LYS A 167 -18.03 24.23 -4.31
C LYS A 167 -16.83 23.75 -3.52
N VAL A 168 -15.90 23.05 -4.20
CA VAL A 168 -14.65 22.56 -3.62
C VAL A 168 -13.48 22.97 -4.50
N THR A 169 -12.39 23.42 -3.88
CA THR A 169 -11.15 23.73 -4.60
C THR A 169 -10.06 22.80 -4.09
N VAL A 170 -9.51 21.97 -4.99
CA VAL A 170 -8.43 21.03 -4.69
C VAL A 170 -7.28 21.32 -5.66
N SER A 171 -6.10 21.58 -5.10
CA SER A 171 -4.88 21.85 -5.89
C SER A 171 -5.07 22.96 -6.96
N GLY A 172 -5.85 23.99 -6.65
CA GLY A 172 -6.12 25.11 -7.54
C GLY A 172 -7.22 24.86 -8.58
N VAL A 173 -7.78 23.66 -8.65
CA VAL A 173 -8.91 23.34 -9.52
C VAL A 173 -10.21 23.45 -8.73
N THR A 174 -11.12 24.31 -9.17
CA THR A 174 -12.43 24.46 -8.55
C THR A 174 -13.45 23.54 -9.20
N GLN A 175 -14.16 22.81 -8.37
CA GLN A 175 -15.22 21.89 -8.75
C GLN A 175 -16.56 22.38 -8.18
N LEU A 176 -17.56 22.58 -9.05
CA LEU A 176 -18.94 22.76 -8.64
C LEU A 176 -19.66 21.44 -8.83
N ILE A 177 -20.16 20.88 -7.72
CA ILE A 177 -20.71 19.53 -7.68
C ILE A 177 -22.18 19.62 -7.30
N LYS A 178 -23.08 19.13 -8.15
CA LYS A 178 -24.50 19.00 -7.85
C LYS A 178 -24.80 17.58 -7.45
N VAL A 179 -25.46 17.41 -6.31
CA VAL A 179 -25.95 16.10 -5.85
C VAL A 179 -27.29 15.81 -6.51
N THR A 180 -27.32 14.78 -7.37
CA THR A 180 -28.54 14.36 -8.10
C THR A 180 -29.28 13.24 -7.38
N ARG A 181 -28.55 12.43 -6.60
CA ARG A 181 -29.07 11.34 -5.80
C ARG A 181 -28.18 11.15 -4.55
N THR A 182 -28.79 10.69 -3.45
CA THR A 182 -28.09 10.24 -2.25
C THR A 182 -28.77 9.01 -1.66
N ASP A 183 -28.00 8.11 -1.10
CA ASP A 183 -28.50 6.96 -0.33
C ASP A 183 -28.62 7.31 1.16
N ALA A 184 -29.11 6.36 1.98
CA ALA A 184 -29.14 6.55 3.43
C ALA A 184 -27.72 6.66 4.00
N ALA A 185 -27.53 7.60 4.93
CA ALA A 185 -26.22 7.80 5.56
C ALA A 185 -25.84 6.61 6.44
N LYS A 186 -24.61 6.15 6.30
CA LYS A 186 -23.96 5.11 7.09
C LYS A 186 -22.63 5.60 7.66
N LYS A 187 -22.09 4.87 8.61
CA LYS A 187 -20.83 5.22 9.21
C LYS A 187 -19.66 4.84 8.27
N HIS A 188 -18.79 5.79 8.04
CA HIS A 188 -17.54 5.64 7.26
C HIS A 188 -16.37 6.07 8.11
N VAL A 189 -15.22 5.46 7.92
CA VAL A 189 -13.96 5.77 8.64
C VAL A 189 -12.82 6.07 7.68
N LEU A 190 -12.01 7.04 8.02
CA LEU A 190 -10.71 7.26 7.41
C LEU A 190 -9.65 6.58 8.28
N ILE A 191 -8.89 5.66 7.73
CA ILE A 191 -8.03 4.75 8.49
C ILE A 191 -6.57 5.19 8.40
N GLY A 192 -5.88 5.14 9.54
CA GLY A 192 -4.44 5.15 9.62
C GLY A 192 -3.94 3.78 10.06
N SER A 193 -2.98 3.22 9.34
CA SER A 193 -2.46 1.88 9.59
C SER A 193 -0.94 1.88 9.71
N ILE A 194 -0.41 1.01 10.56
CA ILE A 194 1.02 0.75 10.70
C ILE A 194 1.24 -0.75 10.52
N SER A 195 2.23 -1.11 9.69
CA SER A 195 2.69 -2.49 9.50
C SER A 195 4.12 -2.62 9.99
N ILE A 196 4.41 -3.72 10.67
CA ILE A 196 5.77 -4.10 11.07
C ILE A 196 6.03 -5.47 10.44
N PRO A 197 6.87 -5.56 9.39
CA PRO A 197 7.17 -6.83 8.75
C PRO A 197 7.95 -7.76 9.69
N VAL A 198 7.71 -9.06 9.55
CA VAL A 198 8.47 -10.10 10.25
C VAL A 198 9.65 -10.48 9.38
N GLU A 199 10.81 -9.91 9.69
CA GLU A 199 12.06 -10.11 8.94
C GLU A 199 13.16 -10.66 9.84
N ALA A 200 14.10 -11.37 9.25
CA ALA A 200 15.30 -11.81 9.95
C ALA A 200 16.14 -10.63 10.43
N SER A 201 16.60 -10.69 11.67
CA SER A 201 17.47 -9.67 12.26
C SER A 201 18.83 -9.60 11.56
N SER A 202 19.56 -8.53 11.79
CA SER A 202 20.95 -8.41 11.34
C SER A 202 21.87 -9.48 11.96
N ALA A 203 21.55 -10.02 13.13
CA ALA A 203 22.27 -11.12 13.76
C ALA A 203 22.03 -12.42 12.97
N THR A 204 20.77 -12.75 12.73
CA THR A 204 20.38 -13.92 11.92
C THR A 204 20.99 -13.86 10.51
N ARG A 205 20.92 -12.70 9.84
CA ARG A 205 21.56 -12.52 8.52
C ARG A 205 23.06 -12.76 8.56
N ARG A 206 23.77 -12.30 9.61
CA ARG A 206 25.21 -12.55 9.78
C ARG A 206 25.51 -14.02 10.03
N ASP A 207 24.69 -14.70 10.82
CA ASP A 207 24.90 -16.11 11.15
C ASP A 207 24.71 -16.97 9.89
N VAL A 208 23.67 -16.73 9.09
CA VAL A 208 23.47 -17.39 7.79
C VAL A 208 24.65 -17.09 6.84
N HIS A 209 25.10 -15.84 6.78
CA HIS A 209 26.26 -15.48 5.97
C HIS A 209 27.55 -16.19 6.44
N ASN A 210 27.75 -16.36 7.73
CA ASN A 210 28.90 -17.09 8.27
C ASN A 210 28.87 -18.56 7.84
N VAL A 211 27.69 -19.22 7.89
CA VAL A 211 27.52 -20.59 7.42
C VAL A 211 27.83 -20.68 5.91
N ALA A 212 27.29 -19.77 5.11
CA ALA A 212 27.58 -19.69 3.69
C ALA A 212 29.07 -19.45 3.39
N SER A 213 29.75 -18.65 4.25
CA SER A 213 31.18 -18.37 4.11
C SER A 213 32.03 -19.61 4.38
N ILE A 214 31.72 -20.37 5.42
CA ILE A 214 32.39 -21.66 5.75
C ILE A 214 32.19 -22.61 4.57
N PHE A 215 30.94 -22.76 4.10
CA PHE A 215 30.64 -23.59 2.93
C PHE A 215 31.46 -23.17 1.70
N SER A 216 31.55 -21.89 1.42
CA SER A 216 32.30 -21.34 0.29
C SER A 216 33.80 -21.70 0.33
N VAL A 217 34.36 -21.83 1.53
CA VAL A 217 35.77 -22.22 1.70
C VAL A 217 35.93 -23.77 1.57
N ASP A 218 35.09 -24.52 2.27
CA ASP A 218 35.21 -25.99 2.37
C ASP A 218 34.83 -26.70 1.06
N GLY A 219 33.89 -26.10 0.30
CA GLY A 219 33.40 -26.64 -0.97
C GLY A 219 34.37 -26.44 -2.14
N LYS A 220 35.47 -25.66 -1.99
CA LYS A 220 36.38 -25.36 -3.10
C LYS A 220 37.21 -26.57 -3.57
N GLY A 221 37.36 -26.70 -4.87
CA GLY A 221 38.36 -27.57 -5.55
C GLY A 221 37.79 -28.79 -6.23
N SER A 222 36.62 -29.31 -5.86
CA SER A 222 35.96 -30.42 -6.57
C SER A 222 34.47 -30.51 -6.26
N LEU A 223 33.68 -31.17 -7.12
CA LEU A 223 32.27 -31.45 -6.89
C LEU A 223 32.05 -32.31 -5.62
N ASP A 224 32.96 -33.24 -5.32
CA ASP A 224 32.87 -34.05 -4.11
C ASP A 224 33.01 -33.21 -2.84
N LYS A 225 33.95 -32.27 -2.81
CA LYS A 225 34.09 -31.30 -1.72
C LYS A 225 32.87 -30.43 -1.56
N PHE A 226 32.32 -29.93 -2.69
CA PHE A 226 31.10 -29.14 -2.71
C PHE A 226 29.92 -29.91 -2.11
N ASN A 227 29.74 -31.19 -2.49
CA ASN A 227 28.68 -32.04 -1.96
C ASN A 227 28.90 -32.38 -0.48
N ALA A 228 30.15 -32.62 -0.06
CA ALA A 228 30.49 -32.86 1.34
C ALA A 228 30.21 -31.62 2.20
N ALA A 229 30.59 -30.43 1.75
CA ALA A 229 30.32 -29.18 2.45
C ALA A 229 28.81 -28.90 2.51
N ALA A 230 28.04 -29.18 1.43
CA ALA A 230 26.60 -29.06 1.43
C ALA A 230 25.93 -29.97 2.47
N SER A 231 26.41 -31.22 2.57
CA SER A 231 25.93 -32.16 3.59
C SER A 231 26.27 -31.69 5.02
N ALA A 232 27.44 -31.12 5.23
CA ALA A 232 27.86 -30.58 6.52
C ALA A 232 27.05 -29.35 6.93
N ALA A 233 26.68 -28.49 5.95
CA ALA A 233 25.86 -27.34 6.17
C ALA A 233 24.33 -27.65 6.16
N ALA A 234 23.95 -28.91 6.01
CA ALA A 234 22.56 -29.38 5.92
C ALA A 234 21.75 -28.69 4.79
N VAL A 235 22.40 -28.31 3.68
CA VAL A 235 21.74 -27.71 2.51
C VAL A 235 21.76 -28.70 1.34
N THR A 236 20.75 -28.61 0.49
CA THR A 236 20.61 -29.51 -0.66
C THR A 236 21.14 -28.85 -1.94
N PRO A 237 22.14 -29.46 -2.61
CA PRO A 237 22.59 -28.99 -3.91
C PRO A 237 21.46 -29.04 -4.95
N ARG A 238 21.33 -27.96 -5.71
CA ARG A 238 20.39 -27.84 -6.83
C ARG A 238 21.16 -27.70 -8.13
N ILE A 239 20.56 -28.13 -9.23
CA ILE A 239 21.16 -28.00 -10.57
C ILE A 239 20.28 -27.09 -11.41
N ALA A 240 20.89 -26.05 -11.97
CA ALA A 240 20.24 -25.21 -12.97
C ALA A 240 20.93 -25.33 -14.32
N ARG A 241 20.12 -25.38 -15.38
CA ARG A 241 20.56 -25.24 -16.76
C ARG A 241 20.21 -23.82 -17.20
N ILE A 242 21.22 -23.07 -17.64
CA ILE A 242 21.06 -21.68 -18.08
C ILE A 242 21.30 -21.67 -19.58
N ALA A 243 20.26 -21.38 -20.37
CA ALA A 243 20.38 -21.26 -21.82
C ALA A 243 21.03 -19.92 -22.18
N GLN A 244 21.71 -19.89 -23.36
CA GLN A 244 22.36 -18.67 -23.83
C GLN A 244 21.37 -17.51 -23.95
N GLY A 245 21.66 -16.41 -23.27
CA GLY A 245 20.79 -15.20 -23.21
C GLY A 245 19.85 -15.12 -22.03
N GLU A 246 19.68 -16.17 -21.22
CA GLU A 246 18.95 -16.10 -19.97
C GLU A 246 19.70 -15.22 -18.97
N ARG A 247 18.95 -14.37 -18.27
CA ARG A 247 19.50 -13.38 -17.33
C ARG A 247 19.25 -13.71 -15.87
N SER A 248 18.54 -14.79 -15.58
CA SER A 248 18.21 -15.25 -14.24
C SER A 248 18.05 -16.76 -14.22
N ILE A 249 18.09 -17.34 -13.04
CA ILE A 249 17.88 -18.77 -12.81
C ILE A 249 16.42 -18.98 -12.41
N SER A 250 15.72 -19.86 -13.13
CA SER A 250 14.34 -20.20 -12.82
C SER A 250 14.20 -20.72 -11.38
N GLY A 251 13.30 -20.15 -10.60
CA GLY A 251 13.07 -20.50 -9.20
C GLY A 251 14.10 -19.94 -8.21
N LEU A 252 14.98 -19.02 -8.65
CA LEU A 252 15.90 -18.28 -7.79
C LEU A 252 15.75 -16.79 -8.05
N GLU A 253 15.16 -16.08 -7.10
CA GLU A 253 14.95 -14.64 -7.19
C GLU A 253 16.27 -13.89 -7.17
N ASN A 254 16.31 -12.69 -7.73
CA ASN A 254 17.48 -11.81 -7.79
C ASN A 254 18.77 -12.45 -8.36
N SER A 255 18.66 -13.57 -9.07
CA SER A 255 19.79 -14.42 -9.51
C SER A 255 20.57 -13.90 -10.74
N ARG A 256 20.36 -12.62 -11.13
CA ARG A 256 21.01 -12.05 -12.32
C ARG A 256 22.55 -12.08 -12.27
N GLU A 257 23.12 -11.83 -11.10
CA GLU A 257 24.57 -11.86 -10.92
C GLU A 257 25.11 -13.28 -10.97
N VAL A 258 24.37 -14.24 -10.39
CA VAL A 258 24.68 -15.66 -10.46
C VAL A 258 24.69 -16.15 -11.91
N ALA A 259 23.68 -15.80 -12.70
CA ALA A 259 23.62 -16.15 -14.12
C ALA A 259 24.77 -15.54 -14.90
N ARG A 260 25.11 -14.27 -14.65
CA ARG A 260 26.25 -13.58 -15.28
C ARG A 260 27.58 -14.27 -14.98
N TRP A 261 27.79 -14.59 -13.70
CA TRP A 261 28.99 -15.30 -13.27
C TRP A 261 29.09 -16.67 -13.97
N ALA A 262 28.01 -17.44 -14.02
CA ALA A 262 27.97 -18.77 -14.61
C ALA A 262 28.40 -18.81 -16.09
N TYR A 263 28.15 -17.76 -16.87
CA TYR A 263 28.64 -17.67 -18.27
C TYR A 263 30.15 -17.43 -18.39
N GLY A 264 30.79 -16.83 -17.40
CA GLY A 264 32.23 -16.56 -17.38
C GLY A 264 33.06 -17.63 -16.65
N ALA A 265 32.41 -18.46 -15.86
CA ALA A 265 33.04 -19.40 -14.98
C ALA A 265 33.67 -20.57 -15.75
N LYS A 266 34.81 -21.04 -15.28
CA LYS A 266 35.46 -22.26 -15.77
C LYS A 266 34.80 -23.49 -15.16
N GLU A 267 35.02 -24.63 -15.82
CA GLU A 267 34.59 -25.91 -15.29
C GLU A 267 35.19 -26.16 -13.88
N GLN A 268 34.35 -26.55 -12.93
CA GLN A 268 34.68 -26.75 -11.49
C GLN A 268 35.11 -25.48 -10.74
N GLU A 269 34.88 -24.30 -11.30
CA GLU A 269 35.06 -23.03 -10.60
C GLU A 269 33.92 -22.83 -9.60
N ILE A 270 34.24 -22.36 -8.38
CA ILE A 270 33.27 -21.99 -7.35
C ILE A 270 33.24 -20.48 -7.23
N SER A 271 32.03 -19.93 -7.19
CA SER A 271 31.78 -18.50 -7.04
C SER A 271 32.12 -17.98 -5.64
N GLU A 272 32.16 -16.68 -5.53
CA GLU A 272 31.92 -16.00 -4.26
C GLU A 272 30.43 -16.12 -3.87
N ILE A 273 30.10 -15.70 -2.65
CA ILE A 273 28.74 -15.70 -2.15
C ILE A 273 27.97 -14.56 -2.84
N PHE A 274 26.82 -14.89 -3.39
CA PHE A 274 25.89 -13.89 -3.93
C PHE A 274 24.85 -13.53 -2.87
N ASN A 275 24.60 -12.24 -2.70
CA ASN A 275 23.51 -11.75 -1.88
C ASN A 275 22.26 -11.57 -2.76
N LEU A 276 21.23 -12.38 -2.48
CA LEU A 276 19.97 -12.37 -3.24
C LEU A 276 18.85 -11.58 -2.53
N GLY A 277 19.16 -10.97 -1.38
CA GLY A 277 18.18 -10.28 -0.52
C GLY A 277 17.75 -11.17 0.64
N ASP A 278 16.93 -12.16 0.37
CA ASP A 278 16.42 -13.11 1.39
C ASP A 278 17.15 -14.46 1.39
N ALA A 279 18.29 -14.55 0.70
CA ALA A 279 19.16 -15.73 0.68
C ALA A 279 20.60 -15.36 0.26
N TYR A 280 21.51 -16.27 0.54
CA TYR A 280 22.88 -16.30 0.02
C TYR A 280 23.08 -17.48 -0.89
#